data_68beb71ced42a5565d220a142bc45e87
#
_entry.id   68beb71ced42a5565d220a142bc45e87
#
_cell.length_a   1.000
_cell.length_b   1.000
_cell.length_c   1.000
_cell.angle_alpha   90.00
_cell.angle_beta   90.00
_cell.angle_gamma   90.00
#
_symmetry.space_group_name_H-M   'P 1'
#
loop_
_entity.id
_entity.type
_entity.pdbx_description
1 polymer ?
#
loop_
_entity_poly.entity_id
_entity_poly.type
_entity_poly.pdbx_seq_one_letter_code
_entity_poly.pdbx_strand_id
1 'polypeptide(L)'
;MSLNVDTILDTHSFGLDVDHREIYLHSYISNTDEDPGVDYRMASHFAKNIRMLDLINDKPIIIHMHSIGGDWNDGMSIFDSIKICKSHVTIVVYGQAESMSSIVLQAADTRVMMPNTYFMCHFGSNGCEGSFLDVQNAAKFEKIMAETMMDIYTARCLKGKYFKENYESINEEKIKTFLKRKLKD
;
A
#
# COMPACT_ATOMS: atom_id res chain seq x y z
N MET A 1 -6.78 19.52 23.70
CA MET A 1 -7.78 19.84 22.66
C MET A 1 -8.95 18.92 22.86
N SER A 2 -10.18 19.42 22.90
CA SER A 2 -11.37 18.57 22.89
C SER A 2 -11.63 18.18 21.42
N LEU A 3 -11.76 16.88 21.13
CA LEU A 3 -12.20 16.39 19.83
C LEU A 3 -13.54 17.05 19.47
N ASN A 4 -13.60 17.69 18.31
CA ASN A 4 -14.83 18.23 17.78
C ASN A 4 -15.68 17.11 17.17
N VAL A 5 -17.00 17.18 17.30
CA VAL A 5 -17.92 16.20 16.69
C VAL A 5 -17.75 16.13 15.17
N ASP A 6 -17.50 17.27 14.51
CA ASP A 6 -17.26 17.32 13.06
C ASP A 6 -15.99 16.54 12.67
N THR A 7 -14.89 16.66 13.43
CA THR A 7 -13.67 15.87 13.21
C THR A 7 -13.94 14.37 13.32
N ILE A 8 -14.75 13.95 14.31
CA ILE A 8 -15.13 12.53 14.47
C ILE A 8 -15.91 12.05 13.25
N LEU A 9 -16.90 12.82 12.81
CA LEU A 9 -17.73 12.48 11.64
C LEU A 9 -16.90 12.43 10.35
N ASP A 10 -15.98 13.37 10.14
CA ASP A 10 -15.09 13.40 8.97
C ASP A 10 -14.14 12.22 8.97
N THR A 11 -13.58 11.86 10.13
CA THR A 11 -12.71 10.69 10.27
C THR A 11 -13.45 9.40 9.92
N HIS A 12 -14.68 9.23 10.40
CA HIS A 12 -15.49 8.04 10.07
C HIS A 12 -16.00 8.03 8.62
N SER A 13 -16.32 9.18 8.06
CA SER A 13 -16.93 9.27 6.72
C SER A 13 -15.90 9.27 5.60
N PHE A 14 -14.73 9.90 5.82
CA PHE A 14 -13.73 10.15 4.79
C PHE A 14 -12.36 9.54 5.13
N GLY A 15 -12.20 8.98 6.31
CA GLY A 15 -10.91 8.47 6.78
C GLY A 15 -9.85 9.56 6.92
N LEU A 16 -10.25 10.79 7.29
CA LEU A 16 -9.37 11.96 7.34
C LEU A 16 -9.54 12.73 8.65
N ASP A 17 -8.44 12.92 9.36
CA ASP A 17 -8.31 13.89 10.44
C ASP A 17 -7.34 15.01 9.99
N VAL A 18 -7.89 16.16 9.67
CA VAL A 18 -7.13 17.31 9.17
C VAL A 18 -6.27 17.93 10.26
N ASP A 19 -6.79 18.01 11.50
CA ASP A 19 -6.13 18.68 12.62
C ASP A 19 -4.85 17.94 13.05
N HIS A 20 -4.91 16.61 13.07
CA HIS A 20 -3.77 15.75 13.42
C HIS A 20 -2.97 15.29 12.20
N ARG A 21 -3.44 15.58 10.99
CA ARG A 21 -2.83 15.16 9.72
C ARG A 21 -2.74 13.65 9.59
N GLU A 22 -3.85 12.98 9.90
CA GLU A 22 -3.96 11.53 9.87
C GLU A 22 -4.94 11.07 8.79
N ILE A 23 -4.59 9.97 8.13
CA ILE A 23 -5.44 9.30 7.14
C ILE A 23 -5.63 7.85 7.57
N TYR A 24 -6.86 7.38 7.51
CA TYR A 24 -7.22 6.00 7.83
C TYR A 24 -7.47 5.20 6.55
N LEU A 25 -6.58 4.25 6.28
CA LEU A 25 -6.65 3.36 5.13
C LEU A 25 -7.17 2.01 5.61
N HIS A 26 -8.47 1.99 5.84
CA HIS A 26 -9.23 0.82 6.25
C HIS A 26 -10.30 0.54 5.20
N SER A 27 -10.69 -0.72 5.10
CA SER A 27 -11.80 -1.07 4.22
C SER A 27 -13.11 -0.47 4.72
N TYR A 28 -13.93 -0.05 3.78
CA TYR A 28 -15.27 0.42 4.09
C TYR A 28 -16.22 -0.76 4.29
N ILE A 29 -17.24 -0.58 5.12
CA ILE A 29 -18.32 -1.57 5.24
C ILE A 29 -18.98 -1.70 3.85
N SER A 30 -18.96 -2.90 3.30
CA SER A 30 -19.65 -3.22 2.06
C SER A 30 -21.10 -3.65 2.34
N ASN A 31 -21.99 -3.53 1.33
CA ASN A 31 -23.35 -4.00 1.44
C ASN A 31 -23.45 -5.54 1.48
N THR A 32 -22.33 -6.24 1.28
CA THR A 32 -22.25 -7.71 1.26
C THR A 32 -21.61 -8.28 2.52
N ASP A 33 -21.32 -7.46 3.53
CA ASP A 33 -20.57 -7.80 4.76
C ASP A 33 -19.15 -8.35 4.49
N GLU A 34 -18.69 -8.29 3.24
CA GLU A 34 -17.33 -8.64 2.86
C GLU A 34 -16.44 -7.39 2.82
N ASP A 35 -15.19 -7.53 3.26
CA ASP A 35 -14.20 -6.48 3.12
C ASP A 35 -13.83 -6.33 1.63
N PRO A 36 -14.14 -5.20 0.97
CA PRO A 36 -13.81 -4.99 -0.44
C PRO A 36 -12.30 -4.86 -0.68
N GLY A 37 -11.51 -4.68 0.39
CA GLY A 37 -10.09 -4.37 0.28
C GLY A 37 -9.83 -3.01 -0.36
N VAL A 38 -8.68 -2.90 -1.05
CA VAL A 38 -8.33 -1.72 -1.84
C VAL A 38 -9.19 -1.69 -3.10
N ASP A 39 -10.07 -0.71 -3.17
CA ASP A 39 -10.99 -0.46 -4.29
C ASP A 39 -10.91 0.99 -4.76
N TYR A 40 -11.63 1.30 -5.83
CA TYR A 40 -11.70 2.64 -6.41
C TYR A 40 -12.13 3.72 -5.39
N ARG A 41 -13.04 3.41 -4.46
CA ARG A 41 -13.51 4.38 -3.45
C ARG A 41 -12.40 4.71 -2.48
N MET A 42 -11.71 3.70 -1.97
CA MET A 42 -10.57 3.88 -1.08
C MET A 42 -9.47 4.70 -1.78
N ALA A 43 -9.10 4.35 -3.01
CA ALA A 43 -8.09 5.05 -3.78
C ALA A 43 -8.46 6.52 -4.04
N SER A 44 -9.71 6.77 -4.44
CA SER A 44 -10.20 8.12 -4.72
C SER A 44 -10.26 9.01 -3.49
N HIS A 45 -10.70 8.48 -2.35
CA HIS A 45 -10.71 9.23 -1.09
C HIS A 45 -9.28 9.50 -0.62
N PHE A 46 -8.43 8.48 -0.64
CA PHE A 46 -7.05 8.60 -0.22
C PHE A 46 -6.27 9.66 -1.02
N ALA A 47 -6.37 9.61 -2.34
CA ALA A 47 -5.68 10.56 -3.22
C ALA A 47 -6.11 12.02 -2.96
N LYS A 48 -7.39 12.25 -2.69
CA LYS A 48 -7.91 13.59 -2.30
C LYS A 48 -7.38 13.98 -0.92
N ASN A 49 -7.47 13.10 0.06
CA ASN A 49 -7.10 13.37 1.44
C ASN A 49 -5.62 13.72 1.56
N ILE A 50 -4.72 12.90 1.01
CA ILE A 50 -3.28 13.16 1.07
C ILE A 50 -2.92 14.44 0.32
N ARG A 51 -3.56 14.70 -0.83
CA ARG A 51 -3.35 15.93 -1.59
C ARG A 51 -3.79 17.17 -0.84
N MET A 52 -4.92 17.12 -0.15
CA MET A 52 -5.40 18.22 0.67
C MET A 52 -4.44 18.51 1.82
N LEU A 53 -3.99 17.50 2.55
CA LEU A 53 -3.03 17.68 3.63
C LEU A 53 -1.71 18.26 3.12
N ASP A 54 -1.18 17.77 1.99
CA ASP A 54 0.07 18.23 1.39
C ASP A 54 -0.01 19.68 0.86
N LEU A 55 -1.21 20.17 0.51
CA LEU A 55 -1.45 21.54 0.12
C LEU A 55 -1.53 22.53 1.30
N ILE A 56 -1.95 22.07 2.47
CA ILE A 56 -2.05 22.89 3.68
C ILE A 56 -0.65 23.27 4.19
N ASN A 57 0.24 22.31 4.31
CA ASN A 57 1.64 22.49 4.70
C ASN A 57 2.43 21.18 4.50
N ASP A 58 3.73 21.20 4.74
CA ASP A 58 4.68 20.09 4.60
C ASP A 58 4.98 19.31 5.90
N LYS A 59 4.18 19.54 6.95
CA LYS A 59 4.32 18.76 8.19
C LYS A 59 4.06 17.27 7.94
N PRO A 60 4.62 16.37 8.77
CA PRO A 60 4.43 14.93 8.60
C PRO A 60 2.95 14.51 8.55
N ILE A 61 2.69 13.46 7.77
CA ILE A 61 1.37 12.80 7.66
C ILE A 61 1.52 11.39 8.21
N ILE A 62 0.54 10.97 9.02
CA ILE A 62 0.44 9.59 9.51
C ILE A 62 -0.71 8.89 8.77
N ILE A 63 -0.44 7.69 8.28
CA ILE A 63 -1.44 6.82 7.67
C ILE A 63 -1.62 5.61 8.57
N HIS A 64 -2.84 5.39 9.04
CA HIS A 64 -3.23 4.20 9.80
C HIS A 64 -3.74 3.15 8.81
N MET A 65 -3.05 2.01 8.73
CA MET A 65 -3.36 0.96 7.76
C MET A 65 -3.83 -0.33 8.46
N HIS A 66 -4.96 -0.85 8.00
CA HIS A 66 -5.44 -2.20 8.26
C HIS A 66 -6.15 -2.70 7.01
N SER A 67 -5.48 -3.51 6.18
CA SER A 67 -6.02 -3.86 4.86
C SER A 67 -5.49 -5.20 4.34
N ILE A 68 -6.41 -5.97 3.75
CA ILE A 68 -6.14 -7.25 3.07
C ILE A 68 -5.55 -7.10 1.66
N GLY A 69 -5.41 -5.88 1.16
CA GLY A 69 -5.06 -5.63 -0.23
C GLY A 69 -6.28 -5.46 -1.12
N GLY A 70 -6.17 -5.71 -2.40
CA GLY A 70 -7.24 -5.55 -3.37
C GLY A 70 -6.74 -5.23 -4.78
N ASP A 71 -7.44 -4.35 -5.50
CA ASP A 71 -7.15 -4.03 -6.90
C ASP A 71 -5.77 -3.39 -7.09
N TRP A 72 -5.09 -3.83 -8.15
CA TRP A 72 -3.75 -3.35 -8.50
C TRP A 72 -3.72 -1.87 -8.89
N ASN A 73 -4.63 -1.43 -9.77
CA ASN A 73 -4.60 -0.07 -10.29
C ASN A 73 -4.97 0.93 -9.19
N ASP A 74 -5.94 0.59 -8.36
CA ASP A 74 -6.36 1.40 -7.23
C ASP A 74 -5.26 1.48 -6.17
N GLY A 75 -4.60 0.37 -5.89
CA GLY A 75 -3.46 0.35 -4.99
C GLY A 75 -2.25 1.13 -5.52
N MET A 76 -1.96 1.06 -6.81
CA MET A 76 -0.89 1.87 -7.41
C MET A 76 -1.25 3.36 -7.41
N SER A 77 -2.52 3.73 -7.55
CA SER A 77 -2.97 5.12 -7.36
C SER A 77 -2.67 5.64 -5.95
N ILE A 78 -2.90 4.81 -4.92
CA ILE A 78 -2.53 5.14 -3.53
C ILE A 78 -1.00 5.24 -3.41
N PHE A 79 -0.27 4.26 -3.93
CA PHE A 79 1.20 4.24 -3.91
C PHE A 79 1.80 5.51 -4.51
N ASP A 80 1.37 5.88 -5.71
CA ASP A 80 1.87 7.06 -6.42
C ASP A 80 1.48 8.36 -5.70
N SER A 81 0.28 8.42 -5.11
CA SER A 81 -0.15 9.58 -4.31
C SER A 81 0.77 9.82 -3.11
N ILE A 82 1.24 8.75 -2.45
CA ILE A 82 2.24 8.83 -1.38
C ILE A 82 3.60 9.28 -1.94
N LYS A 83 4.00 8.71 -3.09
CA LYS A 83 5.32 9.00 -3.68
C LYS A 83 5.49 10.45 -4.14
N ILE A 84 4.43 11.11 -4.58
CA ILE A 84 4.49 12.52 -5.01
C ILE A 84 4.27 13.51 -3.86
N CYS A 85 3.85 13.03 -2.68
CA CYS A 85 3.63 13.86 -1.50
C CYS A 85 4.98 14.49 -1.04
N LYS A 86 4.96 15.77 -0.71
CA LYS A 86 6.13 16.50 -0.21
C LYS A 86 6.32 16.29 1.29
N SER A 87 5.23 16.09 2.01
CA SER A 87 5.25 15.79 3.43
C SER A 87 5.90 14.44 3.69
N HIS A 88 6.62 14.32 4.82
CA HIS A 88 7.11 13.02 5.29
C HIS A 88 5.94 12.12 5.66
N VAL A 89 5.84 10.96 5.03
CA VAL A 89 4.73 10.01 5.23
C VAL A 89 5.18 8.84 6.08
N THR A 90 4.47 8.64 7.20
CA THR A 90 4.61 7.45 8.04
C THR A 90 3.36 6.58 7.92
N ILE A 91 3.54 5.29 7.59
CA ILE A 91 2.44 4.31 7.66
C ILE A 91 2.61 3.47 8.92
N VAL A 92 1.56 3.43 9.74
CA VAL A 92 1.44 2.57 10.92
C VAL A 92 0.45 1.45 10.61
N VAL A 93 0.90 0.21 10.66
CA VAL A 93 0.08 -0.97 10.36
C VAL A 93 -0.47 -1.57 11.64
N TYR A 94 -1.77 -1.80 11.67
CA TYR A 94 -2.52 -2.54 12.68
C TYR A 94 -3.15 -3.78 12.05
N GLY A 95 -3.09 -4.91 12.73
CA GLY A 95 -3.70 -6.16 12.24
C GLY A 95 -3.01 -6.72 11.00
N GLN A 96 -3.15 -6.08 9.84
CA GLN A 96 -2.60 -6.64 8.60
C GLN A 96 -2.28 -5.59 7.52
N ALA A 97 -1.25 -5.90 6.71
CA ALA A 97 -0.93 -5.27 5.44
C ALA A 97 -0.62 -6.39 4.45
N GLU A 98 -1.62 -6.79 3.68
CA GLU A 98 -1.54 -7.96 2.83
C GLU A 98 -1.68 -7.61 1.34
N SER A 99 -1.15 -8.47 0.46
CA SER A 99 -1.31 -8.36 -0.98
C SER A 99 -0.96 -6.95 -1.49
N MET A 100 -1.87 -6.26 -2.18
CA MET A 100 -1.64 -4.90 -2.70
C MET A 100 -1.28 -3.88 -1.59
N SER A 101 -1.84 -4.02 -0.39
CA SER A 101 -1.50 -3.12 0.73
C SER A 101 -0.08 -3.31 1.24
N SER A 102 0.52 -4.49 1.07
CA SER A 102 1.94 -4.73 1.34
C SER A 102 2.85 -3.96 0.37
N ILE A 103 2.39 -3.71 -0.86
CA ILE A 103 3.07 -2.87 -1.86
C ILE A 103 2.90 -1.39 -1.51
N VAL A 104 1.67 -0.96 -1.23
CA VAL A 104 1.36 0.43 -0.79
C VAL A 104 2.21 0.83 0.41
N LEU A 105 2.40 -0.07 1.38
CA LEU A 105 3.26 0.15 2.54
C LEU A 105 4.69 0.55 2.13
N GLN A 106 5.19 0.08 0.98
CA GLN A 106 6.52 0.41 0.51
C GLN A 106 6.65 1.85 -0.02
N ALA A 107 5.56 2.55 -0.28
CA ALA A 107 5.62 3.96 -0.70
C ALA A 107 6.07 4.89 0.43
N ALA A 108 5.75 4.58 1.68
CA ALA A 108 6.02 5.42 2.85
C ALA A 108 7.52 5.65 3.10
N ASP A 109 7.85 6.82 3.66
CA ASP A 109 9.19 7.13 4.15
C ASP A 109 9.51 6.30 5.38
N THR A 110 8.60 6.27 6.35
CA THR A 110 8.68 5.46 7.57
C THR A 110 7.56 4.43 7.61
N ARG A 111 7.89 3.21 8.01
CA ARG A 111 6.94 2.10 8.17
C ARG A 111 7.04 1.55 9.59
N VAL A 112 5.91 1.49 10.26
CA VAL A 112 5.79 0.93 11.60
C VAL A 112 4.79 -0.22 11.55
N MET A 113 5.20 -1.40 11.96
CA MET A 113 4.30 -2.55 12.13
C MET A 113 4.12 -2.81 13.63
N MET A 114 2.88 -2.84 14.09
CA MET A 114 2.58 -3.16 15.48
C MET A 114 2.90 -4.65 15.75
N PRO A 115 3.20 -5.04 17.00
CA PRO A 115 3.70 -6.39 17.31
C PRO A 115 2.81 -7.56 16.85
N ASN A 116 1.50 -7.33 16.76
CA ASN A 116 0.51 -8.36 16.39
C ASN A 116 0.01 -8.18 14.95
N THR A 117 0.85 -7.67 14.05
CA THR A 117 0.46 -7.45 12.65
C THR A 117 1.00 -8.54 11.73
N TYR A 118 0.25 -8.81 10.69
CA TYR A 118 0.64 -9.71 9.60
C TYR A 118 1.04 -8.92 8.37
N PHE A 119 2.09 -9.40 7.72
CA PHE A 119 2.53 -8.91 6.43
C PHE A 119 2.52 -10.09 5.45
N MET A 120 1.75 -9.97 4.37
CA MET A 120 1.71 -11.00 3.35
C MET A 120 1.94 -10.38 1.97
N CYS A 121 2.86 -10.97 1.22
CA CYS A 121 3.11 -10.64 -0.16
C CYS A 121 3.02 -11.89 -1.03
N HIS A 122 2.40 -11.76 -2.19
CA HIS A 122 2.26 -12.80 -3.20
C HIS A 122 2.17 -12.18 -4.59
N PHE A 123 2.28 -12.99 -5.65
CA PHE A 123 2.11 -12.49 -7.02
C PHE A 123 0.66 -12.12 -7.39
N GLY A 124 -0.27 -12.39 -6.49
CA GLY A 124 -1.68 -12.18 -6.75
C GLY A 124 -2.29 -13.33 -7.57
N SER A 125 -3.60 -13.22 -7.78
CA SER A 125 -4.35 -14.11 -8.65
C SER A 125 -5.32 -13.28 -9.47
N ASN A 126 -5.36 -13.51 -10.77
CA ASN A 126 -6.30 -12.87 -11.68
C ASN A 126 -7.05 -13.93 -12.46
N GLY A 127 -8.29 -13.62 -12.83
CA GLY A 127 -9.04 -14.35 -13.83
C GLY A 127 -9.25 -13.48 -15.06
N CYS A 128 -9.11 -14.05 -16.26
CA CYS A 128 -9.46 -13.39 -17.50
C CYS A 128 -10.31 -14.33 -18.33
N GLU A 129 -11.48 -13.85 -18.72
CA GLU A 129 -12.37 -14.49 -19.66
C GLU A 129 -12.52 -13.59 -20.90
N GLY A 130 -12.42 -14.14 -22.10
CA GLY A 130 -12.51 -13.36 -23.31
C GLY A 130 -11.93 -14.08 -24.52
N SER A 131 -11.66 -13.32 -25.59
CA SER A 131 -10.98 -13.83 -26.78
C SER A 131 -9.53 -14.27 -26.46
N PHE A 132 -8.94 -15.05 -27.36
CA PHE A 132 -7.52 -15.44 -27.27
C PHE A 132 -6.58 -14.23 -27.09
N LEU A 133 -6.89 -13.12 -27.74
CA LEU A 133 -6.10 -11.89 -27.63
C LEU A 133 -6.26 -11.22 -26.27
N ASP A 134 -7.46 -11.24 -25.69
CA ASP A 134 -7.73 -10.70 -24.36
C ASP A 134 -6.94 -11.47 -23.30
N VAL A 135 -6.97 -12.80 -23.36
CA VAL A 135 -6.19 -13.66 -22.44
C VAL A 135 -4.68 -13.41 -22.56
N GLN A 136 -4.17 -13.27 -23.79
CA GLN A 136 -2.76 -12.95 -24.02
C GLN A 136 -2.38 -11.58 -23.45
N ASN A 137 -3.23 -10.57 -23.62
CA ASN A 137 -2.97 -9.23 -23.12
C ASN A 137 -3.03 -9.19 -21.59
N ALA A 138 -3.99 -9.90 -20.96
CA ALA A 138 -4.05 -10.06 -19.51
C ALA A 138 -2.76 -10.69 -18.97
N ALA A 139 -2.29 -11.78 -19.58
CA ALA A 139 -1.04 -12.44 -19.17
C ALA A 139 0.20 -11.53 -19.30
N LYS A 140 0.25 -10.67 -20.33
CA LYS A 140 1.33 -9.68 -20.47
C LYS A 140 1.25 -8.62 -19.37
N PHE A 141 0.04 -8.16 -19.04
CA PHE A 141 -0.16 -7.17 -17.98
C PHE A 141 0.23 -7.74 -16.61
N GLU A 142 -0.17 -8.98 -16.29
CA GLU A 142 0.25 -9.66 -15.06
C GLU A 142 1.77 -9.74 -14.93
N LYS A 143 2.47 -10.02 -16.02
CA LYS A 143 3.93 -10.03 -16.02
C LYS A 143 4.51 -8.64 -15.64
N ILE A 144 3.96 -7.57 -16.21
CA ILE A 144 4.37 -6.19 -15.89
C ILE A 144 4.11 -5.88 -14.41
N MET A 145 2.94 -6.25 -13.89
CA MET A 145 2.62 -6.06 -12.46
C MET A 145 3.60 -6.81 -11.56
N ALA A 146 3.89 -8.07 -11.87
CA ALA A 146 4.85 -8.88 -11.11
C ALA A 146 6.26 -8.28 -11.13
N GLU A 147 6.72 -7.79 -12.28
CA GLU A 147 8.03 -7.12 -12.40
C GLU A 147 8.05 -5.82 -11.59
N THR A 148 7.02 -4.98 -11.69
CA THR A 148 6.89 -3.73 -10.92
C THR A 148 6.90 -4.00 -9.41
N MET A 149 6.12 -4.97 -8.94
CA MET A 149 6.12 -5.39 -7.54
C MET A 149 7.51 -5.81 -7.08
N MET A 150 8.20 -6.63 -7.87
CA MET A 150 9.55 -7.08 -7.56
C MET A 150 10.55 -5.93 -7.49
N ASP A 151 10.42 -4.93 -8.35
CA ASP A 151 11.29 -3.75 -8.34
C ASP A 151 11.05 -2.89 -7.10
N ILE A 152 9.80 -2.69 -6.70
CA ILE A 152 9.42 -1.97 -5.48
C ILE A 152 10.03 -2.64 -4.24
N TYR A 153 9.84 -3.94 -4.07
CA TYR A 153 10.41 -4.66 -2.92
C TYR A 153 11.93 -4.68 -2.95
N THR A 154 12.54 -4.87 -4.12
CA THR A 154 14.00 -4.87 -4.28
C THR A 154 14.60 -3.54 -3.86
N ALA A 155 14.01 -2.42 -4.31
CA ALA A 155 14.45 -1.08 -3.94
C ALA A 155 14.39 -0.83 -2.42
N ARG A 156 13.40 -1.41 -1.73
CA ARG A 156 13.30 -1.33 -0.27
C ARG A 156 14.29 -2.24 0.44
N CYS A 157 14.46 -3.46 -0.03
CA CYS A 157 15.42 -4.41 0.52
C CYS A 157 16.86 -3.90 0.46
N LEU A 158 17.25 -3.20 -0.63
CA LEU A 158 18.56 -2.57 -0.77
C LEU A 158 18.86 -1.54 0.34
N LYS A 159 17.84 -0.86 0.84
CA LYS A 159 17.96 0.11 1.94
C LYS A 159 17.88 -0.55 3.31
N GLY A 160 17.35 -1.76 3.40
CA GLY A 160 17.08 -2.49 4.64
C GLY A 160 18.34 -3.02 5.32
N LYS A 161 18.26 -3.24 6.65
CA LYS A 161 19.38 -3.78 7.44
C LYS A 161 19.64 -5.25 7.14
N TYR A 162 18.58 -6.06 6.98
CA TYR A 162 18.67 -7.51 6.85
C TYR A 162 19.70 -7.96 5.82
N PHE A 163 19.64 -7.43 4.61
CA PHE A 163 20.59 -7.82 3.57
C PHE A 163 21.98 -7.30 3.82
N LYS A 164 22.12 -6.11 4.40
CA LYS A 164 23.44 -5.53 4.75
C LYS A 164 24.16 -6.31 5.84
N GLU A 165 23.42 -6.89 6.77
CA GLU A 165 23.96 -7.63 7.91
C GLU A 165 24.21 -9.12 7.60
N ASN A 166 23.48 -9.69 6.64
CA ASN A 166 23.52 -11.14 6.37
C ASN A 166 24.23 -11.52 5.06
N TYR A 167 24.69 -10.56 4.26
CA TYR A 167 25.33 -10.83 2.98
C TYR A 167 26.54 -9.91 2.77
N GLU A 168 27.69 -10.49 2.39
CA GLU A 168 28.94 -9.75 2.14
C GLU A 168 28.85 -8.77 0.96
N SER A 169 28.03 -9.08 -0.05
CA SER A 169 27.78 -8.22 -1.19
C SER A 169 26.33 -8.28 -1.60
N ILE A 170 25.69 -7.11 -1.71
CA ILE A 170 24.30 -6.98 -2.07
C ILE A 170 24.20 -6.33 -3.45
N ASN A 171 23.39 -6.94 -4.33
CA ASN A 171 22.94 -6.33 -5.57
C ASN A 171 21.47 -6.69 -5.83
N GLU A 172 20.86 -6.01 -6.78
CA GLU A 172 19.45 -6.19 -7.12
C GLU A 172 19.13 -7.63 -7.54
N GLU A 173 20.00 -8.27 -8.31
CA GLU A 173 19.81 -9.63 -8.80
C GLU A 173 19.72 -10.67 -7.67
N LYS A 174 20.61 -10.57 -6.67
CA LYS A 174 20.58 -11.44 -5.49
C LYS A 174 19.30 -11.24 -4.69
N ILE A 175 18.86 -9.99 -4.51
CA ILE A 175 17.62 -9.69 -3.79
C ILE A 175 16.41 -10.22 -4.58
N LYS A 176 16.33 -9.97 -5.88
CA LYS A 176 15.25 -10.50 -6.72
C LYS A 176 15.18 -12.03 -6.68
N THR A 177 16.32 -12.69 -6.70
CA THR A 177 16.40 -14.15 -6.58
C THR A 177 15.90 -14.64 -5.23
N PHE A 178 16.30 -13.97 -4.14
CA PHE A 178 15.83 -14.28 -2.79
C PHE A 178 14.31 -14.09 -2.68
N LEU A 179 13.77 -12.95 -3.13
CA LEU A 179 12.35 -12.65 -3.10
C LEU A 179 11.53 -13.65 -3.94
N LYS A 180 11.96 -13.97 -5.16
CA LYS A 180 11.31 -14.98 -6.01
C LYS A 180 11.20 -16.35 -5.33
N ARG A 181 12.24 -16.76 -4.58
CA ARG A 181 12.21 -18.00 -3.82
C ARG A 181 11.18 -17.94 -2.69
N LYS A 182 11.13 -16.83 -1.95
CA LYS A 182 10.20 -16.64 -0.83
C LYS A 182 8.74 -16.49 -1.25
N LEU A 183 8.50 -15.99 -2.46
CA LEU A 183 7.14 -15.84 -3.01
C LEU A 183 6.61 -17.11 -3.67
N LYS A 184 7.44 -18.13 -3.85
CA LYS A 184 7.04 -19.45 -4.40
C LYS A 184 6.66 -20.47 -3.32
N ASP A 185 7.14 -20.25 -2.11
CA ASP A 185 6.89 -21.10 -0.93
C ASP A 185 5.65 -20.59 -0.18
#